data_06210abb4f177d0f1587d2df88e38091
#
_entry.id   06210abb4f177d0f1587d2df88e38091
#
_cell.length_a   1.000
_cell.length_b   1.000
_cell.length_c   1.000
_cell.angle_alpha   90.00
_cell.angle_beta   90.00
_cell.angle_gamma   90.00
#
_symmetry.space_group_name_H-M   'P 1'
#
loop_
_entity.id
_entity.type
_entity.pdbx_description
1 polymer ?
#
loop_
_entity_poly.entity_id
_entity_poly.type
_entity_poly.pdbx_seq_one_letter_code
_entity_poly.pdbx_strand_id
1 'polypeptide(L)'
;MRCAMRTTKKQIVEWGRKNINECGYGVDAAHMHERCWRCGYVRETQRCHVIPHSLGGPDIPSNYRLLCEECHHEAPNVNDPNAMDNWIRETCSPFYDTFWKYREIMYGVVEDTTHHFGHSNLNDSTRKWVEKEFKRRVNEELESRVELAQGADYV
;
A
#
# COMPACT_ATOMS: atom_id res chain seq x y z
N MET A 1 -17.25 27.01 6.47
CA MET A 1 -17.25 26.84 4.99
C MET A 1 -16.26 25.75 4.63
N ARG A 2 -16.72 24.66 4.01
CA ARG A 2 -15.80 23.67 3.42
C ARG A 2 -15.20 24.32 2.18
N CYS A 3 -13.90 24.61 2.20
CA CYS A 3 -13.19 25.09 1.01
C CYS A 3 -13.27 23.97 -0.06
N ALA A 4 -13.87 24.24 -1.21
CA ALA A 4 -13.96 23.27 -2.28
C ALA A 4 -12.54 23.00 -2.80
N MET A 5 -12.05 21.77 -2.67
CA MET A 5 -10.75 21.36 -3.20
C MET A 5 -10.73 21.56 -4.72
N ARG A 6 -9.85 22.43 -5.20
CA ARG A 6 -9.72 22.80 -6.62
C ARG A 6 -8.70 21.92 -7.37
N THR A 7 -7.72 21.38 -6.65
CA THR A 7 -6.71 20.50 -7.24
C THR A 7 -7.34 19.21 -7.74
N THR A 8 -7.18 18.91 -9.02
CA THR A 8 -7.74 17.72 -9.68
C THR A 8 -6.79 16.54 -9.62
N LYS A 9 -7.32 15.30 -9.73
CA LYS A 9 -6.49 14.09 -9.84
C LYS A 9 -5.51 14.17 -11.01
N LYS A 10 -5.92 14.72 -12.15
CA LYS A 10 -5.06 14.91 -13.33
C LYS A 10 -3.84 15.78 -13.01
N GLN A 11 -4.04 16.90 -12.32
CA GLN A 11 -2.94 17.78 -11.89
C GLN A 11 -1.99 17.09 -10.92
N ILE A 12 -2.51 16.25 -10.01
CA ILE A 12 -1.71 15.47 -9.08
C ILE A 12 -0.84 14.46 -9.84
N VAL A 13 -1.42 13.73 -10.81
CA VAL A 13 -0.67 12.76 -11.65
C VAL A 13 0.40 13.46 -12.47
N GLU A 14 0.09 14.59 -13.11
CA GLU A 14 1.06 15.36 -13.90
C GLU A 14 2.21 15.86 -13.05
N TRP A 15 1.92 16.32 -11.86
CA TRP A 15 2.94 16.74 -10.88
C TRP A 15 3.76 15.53 -10.41
N GLY A 16 3.11 14.42 -10.06
CA GLY A 16 3.74 13.19 -9.58
C GLY A 16 4.76 12.64 -10.58
N ARG A 17 4.38 12.51 -11.85
CA ARG A 17 5.26 12.03 -12.93
C ARG A 17 6.54 12.85 -13.11
N LYS A 18 6.52 14.12 -12.74
CA LYS A 18 7.66 15.05 -12.90
C LYS A 18 8.53 15.16 -11.66
N ASN A 19 7.95 14.95 -10.48
CA ASN A 19 8.57 15.34 -9.21
C ASN A 19 8.77 14.18 -8.24
N ILE A 20 8.05 13.07 -8.40
CA ILE A 20 8.19 11.93 -7.51
C ILE A 20 9.15 10.93 -8.14
N ASN A 21 10.20 10.57 -7.40
CA ASN A 21 10.96 9.38 -7.71
C ASN A 21 10.08 8.16 -7.42
N GLU A 22 9.66 7.45 -8.45
CA GLU A 22 8.79 6.26 -8.35
C GLU A 22 9.46 5.06 -7.68
N CYS A 23 10.79 5.05 -7.54
CA CYS A 23 11.49 4.04 -6.76
C CYS A 23 10.97 4.03 -5.31
N GLY A 24 10.42 2.91 -4.88
CA GLY A 24 9.80 2.77 -3.56
C GLY A 24 8.35 3.25 -3.47
N TYR A 25 7.68 3.48 -4.61
CA TYR A 25 6.23 3.60 -4.70
C TYR A 25 5.63 2.29 -5.22
N GLY A 26 4.36 2.02 -4.90
CA GLY A 26 3.63 0.86 -5.39
C GLY A 26 3.17 1.00 -6.85
N VAL A 27 3.60 2.06 -7.56
CA VAL A 27 3.16 2.39 -8.90
C VAL A 27 4.29 3.09 -9.67
N ASP A 28 4.44 2.79 -10.95
CA ASP A 28 5.29 3.53 -11.87
C ASP A 28 4.58 4.76 -12.47
N ALA A 29 5.34 5.66 -13.09
CA ALA A 29 4.84 6.90 -13.66
C ALA A 29 3.76 6.69 -14.75
N ALA A 30 3.81 5.59 -15.51
CA ALA A 30 2.85 5.29 -16.55
C ALA A 30 1.45 5.00 -15.97
N HIS A 31 1.38 4.34 -14.82
CA HIS A 31 0.16 3.86 -14.18
C HIS A 31 -0.35 4.73 -13.02
N MET A 32 0.30 5.86 -12.70
CA MET A 32 -0.10 6.77 -11.62
C MET A 32 -1.54 7.27 -11.71
N HIS A 33 -2.17 7.22 -12.88
CA HIS A 33 -3.53 7.71 -13.11
C HIS A 33 -4.62 6.71 -12.75
N GLU A 34 -4.30 5.42 -12.68
CA GLU A 34 -5.28 4.34 -12.52
C GLU A 34 -5.04 3.47 -11.29
N ARG A 35 -3.85 3.53 -10.69
CA ARG A 35 -3.44 2.68 -9.57
C ARG A 35 -3.24 3.47 -8.29
N CYS A 36 -3.48 2.82 -7.17
CA CYS A 36 -3.11 3.35 -5.85
C CYS A 36 -1.58 3.44 -5.73
N TRP A 37 -1.06 4.60 -5.36
CA TRP A 37 0.38 4.85 -5.31
C TRP A 37 1.12 4.05 -4.24
N ARG A 38 0.41 3.49 -3.27
CA ARG A 38 0.99 2.61 -2.24
C ARG A 38 0.85 1.13 -2.56
N CYS A 39 -0.35 0.61 -2.70
CA CYS A 39 -0.59 -0.82 -2.87
C CYS A 39 -0.51 -1.31 -4.32
N GLY A 40 -0.51 -0.41 -5.32
CA GLY A 40 -0.41 -0.75 -6.73
C GLY A 40 -1.67 -1.31 -7.37
N TYR A 41 -2.75 -1.53 -6.62
CA TYR A 41 -4.00 -2.05 -7.18
C TYR A 41 -4.68 -1.04 -8.10
N VAL A 42 -5.26 -1.54 -9.19
CA VAL A 42 -6.20 -0.80 -10.03
C VAL A 42 -7.51 -0.64 -9.26
N ARG A 43 -7.70 0.52 -8.67
CA ARG A 43 -8.87 0.85 -7.84
C ARG A 43 -9.19 2.32 -7.97
N GLU A 44 -10.41 2.68 -7.65
CA GLU A 44 -10.74 4.09 -7.47
C GLU A 44 -9.85 4.70 -6.39
N THR A 45 -9.15 5.78 -6.76
CA THR A 45 -8.25 6.48 -5.85
C THR A 45 -8.90 7.75 -5.32
N GLN A 46 -8.51 8.14 -4.13
CA GLN A 46 -8.90 9.39 -3.48
C GLN A 46 -7.68 10.32 -3.36
N ARG A 47 -7.94 11.62 -3.26
CA ARG A 47 -6.91 12.63 -2.97
C ARG A 47 -6.60 12.60 -1.49
N CYS A 48 -5.48 11.98 -1.12
CA CYS A 48 -4.99 11.93 0.25
C CYS A 48 -3.98 13.06 0.48
N HIS A 49 -4.21 13.90 1.48
CA HIS A 49 -3.31 15.01 1.80
C HIS A 49 -1.98 14.51 2.37
N VAL A 50 -0.89 15.13 1.96
CA VAL A 50 0.43 14.98 2.62
C VAL A 50 0.41 15.68 3.97
N ILE A 51 0.04 16.96 3.97
CA ILE A 51 -0.28 17.70 5.19
C ILE A 51 -1.78 17.99 5.17
N PRO A 52 -2.54 17.53 6.17
CA PRO A 52 -3.98 17.75 6.24
C PRO A 52 -4.37 19.22 6.20
N HIS A 53 -5.50 19.54 5.59
CA HIS A 53 -6.04 20.89 5.56
C HIS A 53 -6.24 21.49 6.98
N SER A 54 -6.66 20.64 7.93
CA SER A 54 -6.83 21.04 9.35
C SER A 54 -5.52 21.45 10.02
N LEU A 55 -4.37 21.04 9.47
CA LEU A 55 -3.03 21.37 9.92
C LEU A 55 -2.34 22.43 9.02
N GLY A 56 -3.13 23.11 8.16
CA GLY A 56 -2.65 24.17 7.29
C GLY A 56 -2.11 23.71 5.94
N GLY A 57 -2.31 22.46 5.56
CA GLY A 57 -1.89 21.93 4.26
C GLY A 57 -2.56 22.65 3.09
N PRO A 58 -1.79 23.10 2.07
CA PRO A 58 -2.31 23.86 0.94
C PRO A 58 -3.04 22.97 -0.07
N ASP A 59 -4.00 23.55 -0.81
CA ASP A 59 -4.67 22.88 -1.93
C ASP A 59 -3.85 23.03 -3.22
N ILE A 60 -2.73 22.32 -3.31
CA ILE A 60 -1.83 22.26 -4.47
C ILE A 60 -1.45 20.81 -4.80
N PRO A 61 -1.11 20.48 -6.06
CA PRO A 61 -0.82 19.10 -6.47
C PRO A 61 0.25 18.38 -5.65
N SER A 62 1.28 19.10 -5.20
CA SER A 62 2.36 18.55 -4.36
C SER A 62 1.90 18.06 -3.00
N ASN A 63 0.79 18.58 -2.49
CA ASN A 63 0.23 18.21 -1.18
C ASN A 63 -0.74 17.03 -1.26
N TYR A 64 -0.77 16.28 -2.35
CA TYR A 64 -1.66 15.13 -2.49
C TYR A 64 -0.92 13.88 -3.00
N ARG A 65 -1.41 12.72 -2.55
CA ARG A 65 -1.10 11.41 -3.12
C ARG A 65 -2.41 10.70 -3.48
N LEU A 66 -2.41 9.91 -4.55
CA LEU A 66 -3.59 9.16 -4.97
C LEU A 66 -3.57 7.78 -4.34
N LEU A 67 -4.44 7.57 -3.37
CA LEU A 67 -4.54 6.33 -2.60
C LEU A 67 -5.95 5.75 -2.73
N CYS A 68 -6.07 4.42 -2.74
CA CYS A 68 -7.38 3.77 -2.59
C CYS A 68 -7.92 4.01 -1.18
N GLU A 69 -9.18 3.71 -0.96
CA GLU A 69 -9.87 3.94 0.31
C GLU A 69 -9.14 3.31 1.51
N GLU A 70 -8.75 2.03 1.38
CA GLU A 70 -8.02 1.31 2.44
C GLU A 70 -6.67 1.96 2.77
N CYS A 71 -5.86 2.30 1.75
CA CYS A 71 -4.60 2.99 1.96
C CYS A 71 -4.79 4.41 2.52
N HIS A 72 -5.86 5.10 2.13
CA HIS A 72 -6.18 6.43 2.63
C HIS A 72 -6.53 6.40 4.14
N HIS A 73 -7.25 5.37 4.59
CA HIS A 73 -7.57 5.20 6.02
C HIS A 73 -6.32 4.94 6.89
N GLU A 74 -5.30 4.31 6.32
CA GLU A 74 -4.04 4.02 7.02
C GLU A 74 -3.00 5.15 6.91
N ALA A 75 -3.23 6.12 6.04
CA ALA A 75 -2.26 7.17 5.74
C ALA A 75 -1.96 8.04 6.98
N PRO A 76 -0.70 8.47 7.16
CA PRO A 76 -0.32 9.36 8.26
C PRO A 76 -1.10 10.68 8.20
N ASN A 77 -1.54 11.14 9.36
CA ASN A 77 -2.30 12.38 9.52
C ASN A 77 -1.52 13.33 10.45
N VAL A 78 -0.38 13.81 9.98
CA VAL A 78 0.59 14.59 10.74
C VAL A 78 1.04 15.84 9.96
N ASN A 79 1.62 16.82 10.68
CA ASN A 79 2.20 18.03 10.08
C ASN A 79 3.68 17.82 9.77
N ASP A 80 3.99 16.80 8.96
CA ASP A 80 5.33 16.52 8.46
C ASP A 80 5.27 16.28 6.95
N PRO A 81 5.92 17.11 6.11
CA PRO A 81 5.88 16.98 4.66
C PRO A 81 6.52 15.68 4.13
N ASN A 82 7.35 15.01 4.91
CA ASN A 82 8.02 13.78 4.50
C ASN A 82 7.30 12.50 4.96
N ALA A 83 6.43 12.61 5.97
CA ALA A 83 5.80 11.44 6.59
C ALA A 83 5.04 10.57 5.60
N MET A 84 4.28 11.17 4.69
CA MET A 84 3.50 10.46 3.67
C MET A 84 4.39 9.66 2.71
N ASP A 85 5.42 10.30 2.17
CA ASP A 85 6.30 9.66 1.18
C ASP A 85 7.18 8.59 1.82
N ASN A 86 7.67 8.81 3.04
CA ASN A 86 8.38 7.80 3.81
C ASN A 86 7.50 6.59 4.09
N TRP A 87 6.28 6.81 4.58
CA TRP A 87 5.32 5.75 4.85
C TRP A 87 4.96 4.94 3.59
N ILE A 88 4.75 5.60 2.44
CA ILE A 88 4.52 4.91 1.17
C ILE A 88 5.72 4.03 0.84
N ARG A 89 6.96 4.55 0.87
CA ARG A 89 8.18 3.82 0.51
C ARG A 89 8.46 2.64 1.44
N GLU A 90 8.18 2.79 2.73
CA GLU A 90 8.39 1.74 3.72
C GLU A 90 7.35 0.62 3.65
N THR A 91 6.16 0.92 3.14
CA THR A 91 5.01 0.00 3.20
C THR A 91 4.41 -0.37 1.85
N CYS A 92 4.94 0.14 0.72
CA CYS A 92 4.46 -0.24 -0.59
C CYS A 92 4.86 -1.67 -0.97
N SER A 93 4.12 -2.26 -1.89
CA SER A 93 4.49 -3.53 -2.51
C SER A 93 5.18 -3.28 -3.85
N PRO A 94 6.34 -3.91 -4.13
CA PRO A 94 6.98 -3.82 -5.43
C PRO A 94 6.22 -4.56 -6.55
N PHE A 95 5.21 -5.37 -6.17
CA PHE A 95 4.43 -6.17 -7.10
C PHE A 95 2.98 -5.69 -7.11
N TYR A 96 2.46 -5.34 -8.27
CA TYR A 96 1.06 -4.96 -8.44
C TYR A 96 0.12 -6.09 -8.03
N ASP A 97 -0.99 -5.70 -7.41
CA ASP A 97 -2.08 -6.60 -7.01
C ASP A 97 -1.70 -7.70 -5.98
N THR A 98 -0.60 -7.52 -5.23
CA THR A 98 -0.14 -8.48 -4.22
C THR A 98 -0.14 -7.94 -2.80
N PHE A 99 -0.16 -6.63 -2.63
CA PHE A 99 -0.01 -5.95 -1.33
C PHE A 99 -1.01 -6.45 -0.28
N TRP A 100 -2.30 -6.42 -0.60
CA TRP A 100 -3.35 -6.82 0.35
C TRP A 100 -3.33 -8.31 0.64
N LYS A 101 -2.95 -9.11 -0.35
CA LYS A 101 -2.84 -10.55 -0.19
C LYS A 101 -1.71 -10.94 0.76
N TYR A 102 -0.55 -10.30 0.63
CA TYR A 102 0.55 -10.52 1.58
C TYR A 102 0.22 -9.99 2.98
N ARG A 103 -0.51 -8.89 3.09
CA ARG A 103 -1.01 -8.42 4.40
C ARG A 103 -1.97 -9.41 5.04
N GLU A 104 -2.90 -9.95 4.28
CA GLU A 104 -3.83 -10.98 4.75
C GLU A 104 -3.08 -12.21 5.29
N ILE A 105 -2.09 -12.68 4.54
CA ILE A 105 -1.21 -13.78 4.97
C ILE A 105 -0.48 -13.41 6.27
N MET A 106 0.09 -12.21 6.36
CA MET A 106 0.79 -11.75 7.57
C MET A 106 -0.13 -11.70 8.78
N TYR A 107 -1.33 -11.14 8.65
CA TYR A 107 -2.29 -11.10 9.75
C TYR A 107 -2.71 -12.49 10.21
N GLY A 108 -2.98 -13.41 9.29
CA GLY A 108 -3.30 -14.80 9.63
C GLY A 108 -2.14 -15.50 10.36
N VAL A 109 -0.89 -15.26 9.96
CA VAL A 109 0.28 -15.80 10.67
C VAL A 109 0.41 -15.22 12.07
N VAL A 110 0.16 -13.90 12.24
CA VAL A 110 0.21 -13.24 13.55
C VAL A 110 -0.89 -13.77 14.46
N GLU A 111 -2.11 -13.93 13.95
CA GLU A 111 -3.24 -14.47 14.70
C GLU A 111 -2.96 -15.90 15.17
N ASP A 112 -2.50 -16.78 14.28
CA ASP A 112 -2.14 -18.16 14.61
C ASP A 112 -0.97 -18.23 15.59
N THR A 113 0.02 -17.34 15.46
CA THR A 113 1.16 -17.24 16.39
C THR A 113 0.64 -16.89 17.78
N THR A 114 -0.25 -15.93 17.87
CA THR A 114 -0.84 -15.48 19.13
C THR A 114 -1.66 -16.59 19.79
N HIS A 115 -2.42 -17.33 19.00
CA HIS A 115 -3.20 -18.46 19.47
C HIS A 115 -2.30 -19.63 19.94
N HIS A 116 -1.22 -19.90 19.24
CA HIS A 116 -0.35 -21.05 19.50
C HIS A 116 0.66 -20.82 20.65
N PHE A 117 1.24 -19.62 20.74
CA PHE A 117 2.31 -19.26 21.67
C PHE A 117 1.92 -18.22 22.72
N GLY A 118 0.72 -17.60 22.63
CA GLY A 118 0.29 -16.51 23.49
C GLY A 118 0.96 -15.17 23.17
N HIS A 119 0.40 -14.08 23.71
CA HIS A 119 0.80 -12.70 23.41
C HIS A 119 2.24 -12.31 23.82
N SER A 120 2.90 -13.09 24.68
CA SER A 120 4.13 -12.67 25.35
C SER A 120 5.39 -13.46 24.96
N ASN A 121 5.31 -14.43 24.06
CA ASN A 121 6.39 -15.36 23.78
C ASN A 121 7.07 -15.12 22.43
N LEU A 122 7.86 -14.04 22.32
CA LEU A 122 8.76 -13.81 21.19
C LEU A 122 10.14 -14.44 21.44
N ASN A 123 10.23 -15.76 21.46
CA ASN A 123 11.48 -16.50 21.54
C ASN A 123 11.92 -16.99 20.14
N ASP A 124 13.12 -17.57 20.07
CA ASP A 124 13.67 -18.08 18.80
C ASP A 124 12.82 -19.19 18.16
N SER A 125 12.13 -19.98 18.94
CA SER A 125 11.22 -21.02 18.43
C SER A 125 10.00 -20.40 17.76
N THR A 126 9.40 -19.39 18.38
CA THR A 126 8.29 -18.62 17.82
C THR A 126 8.70 -17.92 16.53
N ARG A 127 9.89 -17.30 16.48
CA ARG A 127 10.43 -16.68 15.27
C ARG A 127 10.57 -17.67 14.11
N LYS A 128 11.18 -18.83 14.37
CA LYS A 128 11.36 -19.87 13.35
C LYS A 128 10.02 -20.41 12.84
N TRP A 129 9.06 -20.57 13.74
CA TRP A 129 7.71 -20.99 13.35
C TRP A 129 7.01 -19.94 12.47
N VAL A 130 7.04 -18.67 12.84
CA VAL A 130 6.47 -17.55 12.07
C VAL A 130 7.10 -17.50 10.67
N GLU A 131 8.42 -17.57 10.59
CA GLU A 131 9.14 -17.53 9.30
C GLU A 131 8.76 -18.72 8.41
N LYS A 132 8.68 -19.92 8.97
CA LYS A 132 8.31 -21.14 8.25
C LYS A 132 6.85 -21.05 7.76
N GLU A 133 5.93 -20.64 8.62
CA GLU A 133 4.52 -20.56 8.32
C GLU A 133 4.22 -19.48 7.28
N PHE A 134 4.86 -18.31 7.39
CA PHE A 134 4.77 -17.26 6.40
C PHE A 134 5.26 -17.71 5.02
N LYS A 135 6.44 -18.33 4.95
CA LYS A 135 7.00 -18.87 3.70
C LYS A 135 6.07 -19.92 3.08
N ARG A 136 5.49 -20.81 3.88
CA ARG A 136 4.55 -21.82 3.41
C ARG A 136 3.34 -21.16 2.73
N ARG A 137 2.68 -20.21 3.39
CA ARG A 137 1.49 -19.53 2.88
C ARG A 137 1.76 -18.67 1.65
N VAL A 138 2.93 -18.01 1.62
CA VAL A 138 3.34 -17.26 0.42
C VAL A 138 3.56 -18.19 -0.76
N ASN A 139 4.19 -19.34 -0.57
CA ASN A 139 4.41 -20.31 -1.64
C ASN A 139 3.09 -20.89 -2.16
N GLU A 140 2.15 -21.24 -1.28
CA GLU A 140 0.81 -21.72 -1.67
C GLU A 140 0.06 -20.67 -2.50
N GLU A 141 0.13 -19.40 -2.12
CA GLU A 141 -0.47 -18.31 -2.90
C GLU A 141 0.19 -18.14 -4.27
N LEU A 142 1.53 -18.25 -4.36
CA LEU A 142 2.25 -18.18 -5.63
C LEU A 142 1.92 -19.37 -6.55
N GLU A 143 1.85 -20.57 -6.02
CA GLU A 143 1.48 -21.78 -6.76
C GLU A 143 0.05 -21.65 -7.32
N SER A 144 -0.91 -21.19 -6.52
CA SER A 144 -2.28 -20.98 -6.96
C SER A 144 -2.40 -19.98 -8.12
N ARG A 145 -1.55 -18.93 -8.12
CA ARG A 145 -1.50 -17.94 -9.21
C ARG A 145 -0.91 -18.49 -10.50
N VAL A 146 0.10 -19.34 -10.39
CA VAL A 146 0.70 -20.01 -11.56
C VAL A 146 -0.31 -20.94 -12.21
N GLU A 147 -1.07 -21.73 -11.43
CA GLU A 147 -2.12 -22.61 -11.93
C GLU A 147 -3.25 -21.84 -12.65
N LEU A 148 -3.69 -20.70 -12.06
CA LEU A 148 -4.69 -19.84 -12.68
C LEU A 148 -4.20 -19.21 -14.00
N ALA A 149 -2.93 -18.80 -14.06
CA ALA A 149 -2.34 -18.24 -15.27
C ALA A 149 -2.23 -19.30 -16.39
N GLN A 150 -1.86 -20.54 -16.05
CA GLN A 150 -1.79 -21.65 -17.02
C GLN A 150 -3.17 -22.11 -17.49
N GLY A 151 -4.21 -21.98 -16.66
CA GLY A 151 -5.60 -22.32 -17.02
C GLY A 151 -6.28 -21.29 -17.92
N ALA A 152 -5.77 -20.06 -17.97
CA ALA A 152 -6.33 -18.98 -18.79
C ALA A 152 -5.92 -19.05 -20.28
N ASP A 153 -4.87 -19.79 -20.62
CA ASP A 153 -4.37 -19.94 -22.01
C ASP A 153 -5.14 -20.98 -22.85
N TYR A 154 -6.23 -21.55 -22.35
CA TYR A 154 -7.03 -22.59 -23.02
C TYR A 154 -8.50 -22.20 -23.29
N VAL A 155 -8.80 -20.91 -23.49
CA VAL A 155 -10.15 -20.50 -23.97
C VAL A 155 -10.07 -19.63 -25.21
#